data_37512f70ca9b08b93c1167ffd833b699
#
_entry.id   37512f70ca9b08b93c1167ffd833b699
#
_cell.length_a   1.000
_cell.length_b   1.000
_cell.length_c   1.000
_cell.angle_alpha   90.00
_cell.angle_beta   90.00
_cell.angle_gamma   90.00
#
_symmetry.space_group_name_H-M   'P 1'
#
loop_
_entity.id
_entity.type
_entity.pdbx_description
1 polymer ?
#
loop_
_entity_poly.entity_id
_entity_poly.type
_entity_poly.pdbx_seq_one_letter_code
_entity_poly.pdbx_strand_id
1 'polypeptide(L)'
;MNKNIFILFIIAILCLSPVAAANWDSFAGGIDHNAYRDEGSDFVTNLWTFNMESPVHSSPAIYKDYIYVVSENGILKAIDMENGQEEWKLDLESSTNSSPIVHKNKLYIGCDDGLKIVNINSHKVIKEFDCDNVASTPFFYDDVAYFGSDDGHLYGVNEDGKKEFDKKLDGELKTSPIVVDDTIYIGSTNGKLYSIGTDKSNNWEFTAGDEILSSPAYVNETVIFASNDGSIYCLNESDGDGVWKEDLKNKVISSPTIDEHDNNVFIGSDDGNFTCLDIRDGTIKWGHHTGDKIQSTAALKDNMVAFGCNNGYLYVLNKYTGDEVFTYNPGTVLFNSAITSSPVINGNSLFFGDDSGHVYSINIEKHEVPGSTQMFYSIAVLIIVIIVVLVVVRKVKGRK
;
A
#
# COMPACT_ATOMS: atom_id res chain seq x y z
N MET A 1 8.93 43.10 -51.96
CA MET A 1 10.12 42.78 -51.11
C MET A 1 9.69 41.75 -50.08
N ASN A 2 10.07 40.52 -50.33
CA ASN A 2 9.67 39.33 -49.56
C ASN A 2 10.37 39.27 -48.20
N LYS A 3 9.63 38.99 -47.15
CA LYS A 3 10.19 38.47 -45.92
C LYS A 3 9.58 37.10 -45.66
N ASN A 4 10.40 36.08 -45.90
CA ASN A 4 10.09 34.69 -45.58
C ASN A 4 10.09 34.52 -44.04
N ILE A 5 8.97 34.14 -43.51
CA ILE A 5 8.85 33.65 -42.14
C ILE A 5 9.11 32.14 -42.20
N PHE A 6 10.28 31.73 -41.71
CA PHE A 6 10.60 30.34 -41.43
C PHE A 6 9.82 29.93 -40.17
N ILE A 7 8.77 29.11 -40.33
CA ILE A 7 8.15 28.40 -39.24
C ILE A 7 8.95 27.13 -39.02
N LEU A 8 9.75 27.10 -37.97
CA LEU A 8 10.40 25.90 -37.49
C LEU A 8 9.33 25.05 -36.77
N PHE A 9 8.85 24.01 -37.42
CA PHE A 9 8.14 22.92 -36.76
C PHE A 9 9.18 22.10 -35.97
N ILE A 10 9.25 22.30 -34.67
CA ILE A 10 9.90 21.37 -33.75
C ILE A 10 8.91 20.24 -33.56
N ILE A 11 9.12 19.12 -34.25
CA ILE A 11 8.48 17.85 -33.93
C ILE A 11 9.17 17.38 -32.65
N ALA A 12 8.54 17.63 -31.49
CA ALA A 12 8.87 16.94 -30.28
C ALA A 12 8.40 15.49 -30.46
N ILE A 13 9.33 14.61 -30.79
CA ILE A 13 9.11 13.17 -30.64
C ILE A 13 9.07 12.93 -29.13
N LEU A 14 7.87 12.88 -28.59
CA LEU A 14 7.61 12.25 -27.29
C LEU A 14 8.01 10.79 -27.42
N CYS A 15 9.21 10.47 -26.95
CA CYS A 15 9.54 9.10 -26.58
C CYS A 15 8.62 8.74 -25.40
N LEU A 16 7.46 8.19 -25.74
CA LEU A 16 6.70 7.37 -24.81
C LEU A 16 7.54 6.13 -24.58
N SER A 17 8.39 6.16 -23.57
CA SER A 17 8.86 4.93 -22.97
C SER A 17 7.59 4.20 -22.49
N PRO A 18 7.38 2.94 -22.86
CA PRO A 18 6.32 2.17 -22.23
C PRO A 18 6.66 2.13 -20.73
N VAL A 19 5.80 2.72 -19.90
CA VAL A 19 5.83 2.50 -18.48
C VAL A 19 5.62 0.99 -18.34
N ALA A 20 6.65 0.28 -17.93
CA ALA A 20 6.54 -1.13 -17.65
C ALA A 20 5.54 -1.24 -16.49
N ALA A 21 4.38 -1.82 -16.78
CA ALA A 21 3.38 -2.09 -15.74
C ALA A 21 4.06 -2.88 -14.63
N ALA A 22 3.95 -2.36 -13.42
CA ALA A 22 4.53 -2.99 -12.26
C ALA A 22 3.69 -4.18 -11.85
N ASN A 23 4.32 -5.33 -11.74
CA ASN A 23 3.69 -6.49 -11.14
C ASN A 23 3.93 -6.44 -9.62
N TRP A 24 2.87 -6.66 -8.87
CA TRP A 24 2.94 -6.82 -7.42
C TRP A 24 3.02 -8.30 -7.13
N ASP A 25 4.18 -8.78 -6.72
CA ASP A 25 4.49 -10.18 -6.49
C ASP A 25 4.61 -10.55 -5.01
N SER A 26 4.25 -9.61 -4.13
CA SER A 26 4.16 -9.82 -2.68
C SER A 26 3.19 -8.82 -2.03
N PHE A 27 2.80 -9.07 -0.77
CA PHE A 27 1.98 -8.14 0.00
C PHE A 27 2.64 -6.76 0.11
N ALA A 28 1.86 -5.70 -0.15
CA ALA A 28 2.33 -4.31 -0.15
C ALA A 28 3.61 -4.06 -1.00
N GLY A 29 3.82 -4.86 -2.08
CA GLY A 29 4.81 -4.59 -3.12
C GLY A 29 6.20 -5.15 -2.90
N GLY A 30 6.49 -5.86 -1.80
CA GLY A 30 7.81 -6.44 -1.55
C GLY A 30 8.04 -6.89 -0.12
N ILE A 31 9.25 -7.36 0.17
CA ILE A 31 9.65 -7.82 1.51
C ILE A 31 9.73 -6.69 2.54
N ASP A 32 9.81 -5.45 2.09
CA ASP A 32 9.80 -4.21 2.86
C ASP A 32 8.38 -3.64 3.02
N HIS A 33 7.38 -4.26 2.44
CA HIS A 33 5.99 -3.78 2.33
C HIS A 33 5.90 -2.37 1.74
N ASN A 34 6.88 -1.97 0.93
CA ASN A 34 6.92 -0.66 0.31
C ASN A 34 6.18 -0.68 -1.02
N ALA A 35 4.99 -0.12 -1.04
CA ALA A 35 4.16 0.02 -2.22
C ALA A 35 4.59 1.21 -3.11
N TYR A 36 5.90 1.48 -3.23
CA TYR A 36 6.46 2.65 -3.93
C TYR A 36 6.73 2.42 -5.40
N ARG A 37 6.36 3.40 -6.26
CA ARG A 37 6.89 3.59 -7.63
C ARG A 37 6.87 5.04 -8.09
N ASP A 38 7.94 5.43 -8.80
CA ASP A 38 8.42 6.78 -9.14
C ASP A 38 7.54 7.61 -10.12
N GLU A 39 7.51 8.78 -10.05
CA GLU A 39 7.77 10.22 -10.23
C GLU A 39 6.57 11.06 -10.71
N GLY A 40 6.34 12.23 -10.15
CA GLY A 40 5.70 13.43 -10.73
C GLY A 40 4.50 14.04 -10.05
N SER A 41 4.08 15.08 -9.95
CA SER A 41 3.34 16.33 -9.62
C SER A 41 1.93 16.25 -8.97
N ASP A 42 1.55 17.20 -8.06
CA ASP A 42 0.47 17.07 -7.04
C ASP A 42 -0.89 17.71 -7.34
N PHE A 43 -1.94 16.93 -7.65
CA PHE A 43 -3.37 17.27 -7.46
C PHE A 43 -4.16 15.98 -7.19
N VAL A 44 -5.15 16.04 -6.29
CA VAL A 44 -6.05 14.90 -6.03
C VAL A 44 -7.33 15.10 -6.84
N THR A 45 -7.58 14.17 -7.75
CA THR A 45 -8.89 14.03 -8.39
C THR A 45 -9.35 12.60 -8.26
N ASN A 46 -10.63 12.41 -7.89
CA ASN A 46 -11.25 11.10 -8.05
C ASN A 46 -11.33 10.81 -9.55
N LEU A 47 -10.66 9.74 -9.98
CA LEU A 47 -10.70 9.28 -11.36
C LEU A 47 -11.96 8.47 -11.61
N TRP A 48 -12.21 7.49 -10.72
CA TRP A 48 -13.41 6.66 -10.76
C TRP A 48 -13.67 5.96 -9.41
N THR A 49 -14.91 5.49 -9.26
CA THR A 49 -15.35 4.67 -8.12
C THR A 49 -16.09 3.45 -8.68
N PHE A 50 -15.78 2.27 -8.15
CA PHE A 50 -16.39 1.01 -8.56
C PHE A 50 -17.06 0.33 -7.35
N ASN A 51 -18.27 -0.25 -7.54
CA ASN A 51 -19.00 -0.95 -6.48
C ASN A 51 -18.82 -2.48 -6.59
N MET A 52 -18.25 -3.08 -5.56
CA MET A 52 -18.06 -4.54 -5.42
C MET A 52 -19.27 -5.25 -4.80
N GLU A 53 -20.24 -4.48 -4.27
CA GLU A 53 -21.48 -4.97 -3.62
C GLU A 53 -21.25 -5.71 -2.28
N SER A 54 -20.02 -5.80 -1.79
CA SER A 54 -19.63 -6.42 -0.51
C SER A 54 -18.33 -5.78 -0.01
N PRO A 55 -18.04 -5.73 1.30
CA PRO A 55 -16.84 -5.12 1.86
C PRO A 55 -15.55 -5.51 1.13
N VAL A 56 -14.62 -4.57 1.04
CA VAL A 56 -13.30 -4.78 0.42
C VAL A 56 -12.23 -4.50 1.47
N HIS A 57 -11.81 -5.56 2.14
CA HIS A 57 -10.69 -5.53 3.10
C HIS A 57 -9.36 -5.81 2.41
N SER A 58 -9.41 -6.53 1.28
CA SER A 58 -8.23 -6.88 0.49
C SER A 58 -7.58 -5.67 -0.14
N SER A 59 -6.25 -5.65 -0.18
CA SER A 59 -5.50 -4.67 -0.95
C SER A 59 -5.56 -5.03 -2.45
N PRO A 60 -5.73 -4.06 -3.36
CA PRO A 60 -5.72 -4.33 -4.79
C PRO A 60 -4.38 -4.89 -5.26
N ALA A 61 -4.39 -5.85 -6.18
CA ALA A 61 -3.19 -6.29 -6.91
C ALA A 61 -3.16 -5.66 -8.29
N ILE A 62 -1.99 -5.16 -8.71
CA ILE A 62 -1.82 -4.52 -10.02
C ILE A 62 -1.08 -5.46 -10.97
N TYR A 63 -1.66 -5.68 -12.15
CA TYR A 63 -0.98 -6.40 -13.21
C TYR A 63 -1.41 -5.90 -14.59
N LYS A 64 -0.46 -5.45 -15.40
CA LYS A 64 -0.69 -4.77 -16.68
C LYS A 64 -1.59 -3.53 -16.51
N ASP A 65 -2.69 -3.47 -17.22
CA ASP A 65 -3.62 -2.33 -17.23
C ASP A 65 -4.78 -2.50 -16.24
N TYR A 66 -4.74 -3.53 -15.40
CA TYR A 66 -5.83 -3.91 -14.51
C TYR A 66 -5.42 -3.93 -13.04
N ILE A 67 -6.36 -3.56 -12.17
CA ILE A 67 -6.33 -3.95 -10.77
C ILE A 67 -7.23 -5.16 -10.56
N TYR A 68 -6.78 -6.06 -9.69
CA TYR A 68 -7.53 -7.23 -9.25
C TYR A 68 -7.91 -7.03 -7.80
N VAL A 69 -9.21 -7.06 -7.53
CA VAL A 69 -9.77 -6.83 -6.20
C VAL A 69 -10.71 -7.97 -5.87
N VAL A 70 -10.66 -8.46 -4.65
CA VAL A 70 -11.59 -9.44 -4.13
C VAL A 70 -12.37 -8.85 -2.96
N SER A 71 -13.69 -9.04 -2.97
CA SER A 71 -14.56 -8.65 -1.86
C SER A 71 -14.68 -9.78 -0.83
N GLU A 72 -15.08 -9.44 0.40
CA GLU A 72 -15.21 -10.37 1.52
C GLU A 72 -16.01 -11.64 1.17
N ASN A 73 -17.08 -11.51 0.37
CA ASN A 73 -17.88 -12.63 -0.10
C ASN A 73 -17.26 -13.47 -1.23
N GLY A 74 -15.97 -13.25 -1.57
CA GLY A 74 -15.21 -14.03 -2.53
C GLY A 74 -15.45 -13.68 -4.01
N ILE A 75 -15.99 -12.51 -4.31
CA ILE A 75 -16.10 -12.05 -5.70
C ILE A 75 -14.82 -11.35 -6.12
N LEU A 76 -14.07 -11.99 -7.01
CA LEU A 76 -12.87 -11.43 -7.66
C LEU A 76 -13.27 -10.67 -8.91
N LYS A 77 -12.77 -9.45 -9.07
CA LYS A 77 -12.96 -8.63 -10.27
C LYS A 77 -11.64 -8.10 -10.81
N ALA A 78 -11.54 -8.06 -12.13
CA ALA A 78 -10.52 -7.29 -12.84
C ALA A 78 -11.16 -5.98 -13.30
N ILE A 79 -10.56 -4.86 -12.91
CA ILE A 79 -11.05 -3.51 -13.17
C ILE A 79 -9.95 -2.76 -13.94
N ASP A 80 -10.31 -2.15 -15.05
CA ASP A 80 -9.41 -1.32 -15.85
C ASP A 80 -8.97 -0.09 -15.03
N MET A 81 -7.65 0.11 -14.92
CA MET A 81 -7.08 1.18 -14.09
C MET A 81 -7.39 2.59 -14.61
N GLU A 82 -7.54 2.75 -15.93
CA GLU A 82 -7.75 4.06 -16.54
C GLU A 82 -9.19 4.56 -16.37
N ASN A 83 -10.16 3.66 -16.57
CA ASN A 83 -11.57 4.06 -16.67
C ASN A 83 -12.50 3.45 -15.60
N GLY A 84 -12.00 2.52 -14.77
CA GLY A 84 -12.75 1.88 -13.69
C GLY A 84 -13.84 0.89 -14.17
N GLN A 85 -13.78 0.41 -15.42
CA GLN A 85 -14.73 -0.56 -15.93
C GLN A 85 -14.35 -1.99 -15.57
N GLU A 86 -15.37 -2.82 -15.25
CA GLU A 86 -15.17 -4.24 -15.04
C GLU A 86 -14.82 -4.92 -16.38
N GLU A 87 -13.64 -5.54 -16.42
CA GLU A 87 -13.24 -6.39 -17.55
C GLU A 87 -13.83 -7.79 -17.43
N TRP A 88 -13.70 -8.38 -16.23
CA TRP A 88 -14.30 -9.66 -15.91
C TRP A 88 -14.47 -9.83 -14.39
N LYS A 89 -15.33 -10.79 -14.02
CA LYS A 89 -15.53 -11.22 -12.64
C LYS A 89 -15.53 -12.73 -12.52
N LEU A 90 -15.18 -13.21 -11.32
CA LEU A 90 -15.18 -14.62 -10.96
C LEU A 90 -15.66 -14.76 -9.50
N ASP A 91 -16.61 -15.67 -9.28
CA ASP A 91 -16.99 -16.12 -7.95
C ASP A 91 -16.02 -17.22 -7.51
N LEU A 92 -15.33 -17.00 -6.39
CA LEU A 92 -14.40 -17.98 -5.81
C LEU A 92 -15.13 -19.06 -5.00
N GLU A 93 -16.45 -18.93 -4.81
CA GLU A 93 -17.30 -19.83 -4.01
C GLU A 93 -16.84 -19.98 -2.54
N SER A 94 -16.04 -19.03 -2.05
CA SER A 94 -15.50 -19.01 -0.69
C SER A 94 -15.19 -17.57 -0.28
N SER A 95 -15.47 -17.20 0.97
CA SER A 95 -15.15 -15.87 1.50
C SER A 95 -13.64 -15.66 1.64
N THR A 96 -13.20 -14.40 1.68
CA THR A 96 -11.79 -14.08 1.83
C THR A 96 -11.55 -12.71 2.46
N ASN A 97 -10.50 -12.61 3.28
CA ASN A 97 -9.89 -11.37 3.72
C ASN A 97 -8.43 -11.23 3.20
N SER A 98 -7.95 -12.21 2.46
CA SER A 98 -6.62 -12.19 1.86
C SER A 98 -6.56 -11.25 0.66
N SER A 99 -5.43 -10.60 0.43
CA SER A 99 -5.20 -9.83 -0.78
C SER A 99 -4.76 -10.73 -1.93
N PRO A 100 -5.27 -10.54 -3.15
CA PRO A 100 -4.80 -11.28 -4.30
C PRO A 100 -3.36 -10.91 -4.63
N ILE A 101 -2.59 -11.87 -5.09
CA ILE A 101 -1.24 -11.62 -5.61
C ILE A 101 -1.07 -12.25 -6.99
N VAL A 102 -0.34 -11.56 -7.87
CA VAL A 102 -0.13 -12.03 -9.25
C VAL A 102 1.26 -12.60 -9.40
N HIS A 103 1.35 -13.83 -9.90
CA HIS A 103 2.59 -14.44 -10.35
C HIS A 103 2.39 -15.19 -11.68
N LYS A 104 3.18 -14.87 -12.71
CA LYS A 104 3.17 -15.52 -14.03
C LYS A 104 1.75 -15.69 -14.66
N ASN A 105 0.96 -14.62 -14.77
CA ASN A 105 -0.43 -14.63 -15.26
C ASN A 105 -1.41 -15.50 -14.44
N LYS A 106 -1.12 -15.78 -13.20
CA LYS A 106 -2.00 -16.43 -12.24
C LYS A 106 -2.21 -15.51 -11.03
N LEU A 107 -3.41 -15.53 -10.47
CA LEU A 107 -3.73 -14.92 -9.19
C LEU A 107 -3.77 -16.02 -8.13
N TYR A 108 -3.20 -15.74 -6.99
CA TYR A 108 -3.21 -16.60 -5.81
C TYR A 108 -3.96 -15.85 -4.71
N ILE A 109 -4.97 -16.48 -4.14
CA ILE A 109 -5.89 -15.83 -3.20
C ILE A 109 -6.17 -16.82 -2.08
N GLY A 110 -5.87 -16.40 -0.83
CA GLY A 110 -6.30 -17.13 0.35
C GLY A 110 -7.81 -17.01 0.53
N CYS A 111 -8.46 -18.06 0.94
CA CYS A 111 -9.90 -18.13 1.18
C CYS A 111 -10.19 -18.90 2.49
N ASP A 112 -11.44 -18.89 2.95
CA ASP A 112 -11.84 -19.61 4.15
C ASP A 112 -11.64 -21.14 4.04
N ASP A 113 -11.60 -21.67 2.82
CA ASP A 113 -11.42 -23.10 2.51
C ASP A 113 -10.02 -23.44 1.96
N GLY A 114 -9.08 -22.49 1.98
CA GLY A 114 -7.70 -22.70 1.55
C GLY A 114 -7.20 -21.71 0.49
N LEU A 115 -6.26 -22.11 -0.35
CA LEU A 115 -5.68 -21.26 -1.39
C LEU A 115 -6.28 -21.58 -2.75
N LYS A 116 -6.75 -20.55 -3.48
CA LYS A 116 -7.22 -20.66 -4.85
C LYS A 116 -6.25 -20.04 -5.85
N ILE A 117 -5.99 -20.75 -6.95
CA ILE A 117 -5.14 -20.28 -8.06
C ILE A 117 -6.03 -20.04 -9.28
N VAL A 118 -6.10 -18.78 -9.69
CA VAL A 118 -6.92 -18.33 -10.82
C VAL A 118 -6.03 -18.01 -12.02
N ASN A 119 -6.37 -18.51 -13.19
CA ASN A 119 -5.69 -18.12 -14.42
C ASN A 119 -6.32 -16.86 -15.00
N ILE A 120 -5.52 -15.79 -15.11
CA ILE A 120 -5.95 -14.47 -15.55
C ILE A 120 -6.53 -14.49 -16.98
N ASN A 121 -5.97 -15.32 -17.89
CA ASN A 121 -6.40 -15.32 -19.28
C ASN A 121 -7.69 -16.13 -19.51
N SER A 122 -7.93 -17.18 -18.71
CA SER A 122 -9.12 -18.01 -18.82
C SER A 122 -10.25 -17.60 -17.87
N HIS A 123 -9.97 -16.70 -16.91
CA HIS A 123 -10.90 -16.23 -15.88
C HIS A 123 -11.52 -17.39 -15.07
N LYS A 124 -10.68 -18.36 -14.68
CA LYS A 124 -11.14 -19.57 -13.97
C LYS A 124 -10.19 -19.93 -12.84
N VAL A 125 -10.74 -20.48 -11.78
CA VAL A 125 -9.97 -21.25 -10.82
C VAL A 125 -9.41 -22.47 -11.55
N ILE A 126 -8.09 -22.63 -11.52
CA ILE A 126 -7.40 -23.75 -12.19
C ILE A 126 -6.84 -24.74 -11.20
N LYS A 127 -6.63 -24.34 -9.95
CA LYS A 127 -6.15 -25.16 -8.84
C LYS A 127 -6.72 -24.65 -7.53
N GLU A 128 -6.91 -25.59 -6.62
CA GLU A 128 -7.28 -25.35 -5.23
C GLU A 128 -6.33 -26.15 -4.33
N PHE A 129 -5.97 -25.57 -3.22
CA PHE A 129 -5.22 -26.23 -2.15
C PHE A 129 -6.02 -26.14 -0.88
N ASP A 130 -6.60 -27.27 -0.46
CA ASP A 130 -7.49 -27.37 0.68
C ASP A 130 -6.72 -27.29 2.00
N CYS A 131 -7.06 -26.34 2.84
CA CYS A 131 -6.65 -26.20 4.25
C CYS A 131 -7.67 -25.34 4.97
N ASP A 132 -7.47 -25.06 6.26
CA ASP A 132 -8.29 -24.06 6.95
C ASP A 132 -8.05 -22.66 6.39
N ASN A 133 -8.82 -21.67 6.85
CA ASN A 133 -8.78 -20.29 6.41
C ASN A 133 -7.35 -19.75 6.18
N VAL A 134 -7.14 -19.15 5.03
CA VAL A 134 -5.92 -18.46 4.63
C VAL A 134 -6.17 -16.95 4.57
N ALA A 135 -6.06 -16.29 5.72
CA ALA A 135 -6.18 -14.83 5.81
C ALA A 135 -4.91 -14.11 5.32
N SER A 136 -3.76 -14.80 5.34
CA SER A 136 -2.48 -14.28 4.88
C SER A 136 -2.45 -14.06 3.36
N THR A 137 -1.74 -13.03 2.90
CA THR A 137 -1.39 -12.89 1.48
C THR A 137 -0.16 -13.78 1.20
N PRO A 138 -0.21 -14.64 0.16
CA PRO A 138 0.94 -15.49 -0.17
C PRO A 138 2.16 -14.67 -0.60
N PHE A 139 3.35 -15.18 -0.30
CA PHE A 139 4.64 -14.62 -0.74
C PHE A 139 5.36 -15.60 -1.67
N PHE A 140 5.89 -15.10 -2.79
CA PHE A 140 6.60 -15.93 -3.76
C PHE A 140 8.10 -15.93 -3.54
N TYR A 141 8.68 -17.12 -3.45
CA TYR A 141 10.10 -17.35 -3.48
C TYR A 141 10.40 -18.65 -4.24
N ASP A 142 11.32 -18.63 -5.20
CA ASP A 142 11.67 -19.77 -6.06
C ASP A 142 10.45 -20.51 -6.67
N ASP A 143 9.50 -19.74 -7.22
CA ASP A 143 8.26 -20.25 -7.81
C ASP A 143 7.34 -21.01 -6.83
N VAL A 144 7.58 -20.91 -5.53
CA VAL A 144 6.74 -21.44 -4.46
C VAL A 144 5.99 -20.30 -3.79
N ALA A 145 4.67 -20.41 -3.68
CA ALA A 145 3.84 -19.51 -2.92
C ALA A 145 3.78 -19.98 -1.46
N TYR A 146 4.39 -19.21 -0.55
CA TYR A 146 4.35 -19.47 0.90
C TYR A 146 3.21 -18.69 1.54
N PHE A 147 2.46 -19.33 2.45
CA PHE A 147 1.33 -18.71 3.15
C PHE A 147 1.04 -19.40 4.49
N GLY A 148 0.51 -18.64 5.43
CA GLY A 148 0.02 -19.14 6.72
C GLY A 148 -1.46 -19.52 6.65
N SER A 149 -1.88 -20.48 7.48
CA SER A 149 -3.28 -20.89 7.64
C SER A 149 -3.69 -20.89 9.11
N ASP A 150 -4.98 -20.76 9.36
CA ASP A 150 -5.56 -20.80 10.73
C ASP A 150 -5.42 -22.18 11.37
N ASP A 151 -5.16 -23.24 10.59
CA ASP A 151 -4.76 -24.55 11.12
C ASP A 151 -3.36 -24.54 11.77
N GLY A 152 -2.64 -23.42 11.69
CA GLY A 152 -1.30 -23.22 12.23
C GLY A 152 -0.20 -23.85 11.39
N HIS A 153 -0.48 -24.18 10.13
CA HIS A 153 0.55 -24.61 9.20
C HIS A 153 1.05 -23.46 8.34
N LEU A 154 2.35 -23.41 8.17
CA LEU A 154 3.01 -22.65 7.11
C LEU A 154 3.13 -23.58 5.90
N TYR A 155 2.43 -23.23 4.84
CA TYR A 155 2.43 -23.98 3.59
C TYR A 155 3.25 -23.30 2.51
N GLY A 156 3.75 -24.10 1.57
CA GLY A 156 4.30 -23.64 0.31
C GLY A 156 3.78 -24.49 -0.83
N VAL A 157 3.20 -23.87 -1.85
CA VAL A 157 2.67 -24.56 -3.03
C VAL A 157 3.30 -24.02 -4.31
N ASN A 158 3.57 -24.91 -5.24
CA ASN A 158 4.07 -24.51 -6.56
C ASN A 158 2.93 -24.06 -7.49
N GLU A 159 3.26 -23.66 -8.71
CA GLU A 159 2.30 -23.16 -9.69
C GLU A 159 1.25 -24.19 -10.17
N ASP A 160 1.45 -25.47 -9.89
CA ASP A 160 0.48 -26.55 -10.12
C ASP A 160 -0.43 -26.83 -8.93
N GLY A 161 -0.32 -26.04 -7.85
CA GLY A 161 -1.04 -26.21 -6.60
C GLY A 161 -0.53 -27.40 -5.77
N LYS A 162 0.65 -27.94 -6.09
CA LYS A 162 1.25 -29.06 -5.38
C LYS A 162 2.01 -28.54 -4.15
N LYS A 163 1.81 -29.18 -3.01
CA LYS A 163 2.50 -28.87 -1.76
C LYS A 163 4.01 -29.24 -1.86
N GLU A 164 4.87 -28.25 -1.75
CA GLU A 164 6.33 -28.37 -1.70
C GLU A 164 6.85 -28.16 -0.27
N PHE A 165 6.16 -27.30 0.49
CA PHE A 165 6.51 -26.99 1.86
C PHE A 165 5.32 -27.20 2.80
N ASP A 166 5.58 -27.68 4.01
CA ASP A 166 4.56 -27.88 5.05
C ASP A 166 5.25 -27.93 6.40
N LYS A 167 4.92 -27.01 7.30
CA LYS A 167 5.46 -26.97 8.65
C LYS A 167 4.42 -26.50 9.63
N LYS A 168 4.10 -27.36 10.60
CA LYS A 168 3.23 -27.02 11.73
C LYS A 168 3.98 -26.13 12.71
N LEU A 169 3.37 -25.00 13.05
CA LEU A 169 3.80 -24.05 14.08
C LEU A 169 2.71 -23.93 15.15
N ASP A 170 2.99 -23.21 16.24
CA ASP A 170 2.00 -23.00 17.30
C ASP A 170 1.15 -21.75 16.99
N GLY A 171 -0.16 -21.86 17.23
CA GLY A 171 -1.15 -20.79 16.98
C GLY A 171 -1.55 -20.66 15.51
N GLU A 172 -2.50 -19.80 15.23
CA GLU A 172 -2.97 -19.49 13.87
C GLU A 172 -1.95 -18.56 13.19
N LEU A 173 -1.76 -18.74 11.88
CA LEU A 173 -0.82 -17.96 11.08
C LEU A 173 -1.57 -17.00 10.16
N LYS A 174 -1.93 -15.83 10.68
CA LYS A 174 -2.73 -14.82 9.96
C LYS A 174 -1.89 -13.76 9.24
N THR A 175 -0.60 -13.66 9.57
CA THR A 175 0.31 -12.71 8.93
C THR A 175 0.77 -13.23 7.59
N SER A 176 1.02 -12.33 6.66
CA SER A 176 1.69 -12.67 5.40
C SER A 176 3.17 -12.96 5.69
N PRO A 177 3.70 -14.11 5.24
CA PRO A 177 5.12 -14.40 5.38
C PRO A 177 5.94 -13.53 4.45
N ILE A 178 7.21 -13.33 4.81
CA ILE A 178 8.24 -12.87 3.87
C ILE A 178 9.35 -13.93 3.78
N VAL A 179 10.01 -14.03 2.63
CA VAL A 179 11.12 -14.96 2.42
C VAL A 179 12.33 -14.21 1.89
N VAL A 180 13.44 -14.31 2.60
CA VAL A 180 14.71 -13.68 2.25
C VAL A 180 15.84 -14.69 2.46
N ASP A 181 16.71 -14.87 1.47
CA ASP A 181 17.87 -15.74 1.53
C ASP A 181 17.57 -17.13 2.13
N ASP A 182 16.55 -17.82 1.57
CA ASP A 182 16.08 -19.14 2.03
C ASP A 182 15.50 -19.16 3.46
N THR A 183 15.21 -18.00 4.05
CA THR A 183 14.61 -17.89 5.39
C THR A 183 13.23 -17.26 5.33
N ILE A 184 12.24 -17.94 5.92
CA ILE A 184 10.84 -17.50 6.02
C ILE A 184 10.62 -16.87 7.40
N TYR A 185 10.06 -15.67 7.43
CA TYR A 185 9.63 -14.99 8.66
C TYR A 185 8.11 -14.90 8.67
N ILE A 186 7.47 -15.31 9.78
CA ILE A 186 6.02 -15.30 9.95
C ILE A 186 5.62 -15.11 11.41
N GLY A 187 4.64 -14.26 11.64
CA GLY A 187 4.03 -14.04 12.95
C GLY A 187 2.84 -14.97 13.22
N SER A 188 2.51 -15.19 14.48
CA SER A 188 1.42 -16.06 14.92
C SER A 188 0.57 -15.41 16.02
N THR A 189 -0.68 -15.86 16.15
CA THR A 189 -1.60 -15.47 17.21
C THR A 189 -1.17 -15.91 18.61
N ASN A 190 -0.18 -16.79 18.73
CA ASN A 190 0.42 -17.13 20.02
C ASN A 190 1.49 -16.12 20.51
N GLY A 191 1.68 -15.01 19.77
CA GLY A 191 2.67 -13.98 20.09
C GLY A 191 4.10 -14.31 19.67
N LYS A 192 4.31 -15.32 18.83
CA LYS A 192 5.66 -15.66 18.34
C LYS A 192 5.88 -15.18 16.91
N LEU A 193 7.08 -14.65 16.67
CA LEU A 193 7.66 -14.54 15.35
C LEU A 193 8.59 -15.72 15.13
N TYR A 194 8.42 -16.43 14.03
CA TYR A 194 9.23 -17.57 13.65
C TYR A 194 10.17 -17.22 12.50
N SER A 195 11.40 -17.71 12.57
CA SER A 195 12.38 -17.75 11.49
C SER A 195 12.64 -19.20 11.10
N ILE A 196 12.25 -19.56 9.87
CA ILE A 196 12.21 -20.94 9.39
C ILE A 196 12.94 -21.01 8.06
N GLY A 197 13.90 -21.96 7.93
CA GLY A 197 14.53 -22.23 6.65
C GLY A 197 13.58 -22.86 5.63
N THR A 198 13.75 -22.58 4.34
CA THR A 198 13.01 -23.25 3.26
C THR A 198 13.28 -24.77 3.23
N ASP A 199 14.33 -25.22 3.90
CA ASP A 199 14.63 -26.64 4.18
C ASP A 199 13.88 -27.21 5.40
N LYS A 200 12.98 -26.40 6.02
CA LYS A 200 12.19 -26.68 7.23
C LYS A 200 12.99 -26.66 8.55
N SER A 201 14.24 -26.19 8.54
CA SER A 201 14.97 -25.95 9.79
C SER A 201 14.27 -24.89 10.65
N ASN A 202 14.38 -25.00 11.98
CA ASN A 202 14.05 -23.90 12.88
C ASN A 202 15.33 -23.09 13.08
N ASN A 203 15.37 -21.85 12.63
CA ASN A 203 16.52 -20.97 12.86
C ASN A 203 16.42 -20.38 14.27
N TRP A 204 15.34 -19.63 14.53
CA TRP A 204 15.03 -19.05 15.83
C TRP A 204 13.55 -18.72 15.96
N GLU A 205 13.10 -18.44 17.18
CA GLU A 205 11.79 -17.88 17.46
C GLU A 205 11.92 -16.75 18.49
N PHE A 206 11.10 -15.72 18.36
CA PHE A 206 11.00 -14.61 19.30
C PHE A 206 9.59 -14.57 19.89
N THR A 207 9.43 -14.22 21.17
CA THR A 207 8.13 -14.11 21.82
C THR A 207 7.85 -12.66 22.20
N ALA A 208 6.80 -12.07 21.61
CA ALA A 208 6.24 -10.78 21.97
C ALA A 208 5.28 -10.89 23.17
N GLY A 209 4.76 -9.77 23.63
CA GLY A 209 3.85 -9.76 24.80
C GLY A 209 2.40 -10.18 24.52
N ASP A 210 1.98 -10.20 23.23
CA ASP A 210 0.63 -10.55 22.79
C ASP A 210 0.69 -11.01 21.33
N GLU A 211 -0.45 -11.35 20.71
CA GLU A 211 -0.58 -11.79 19.31
C GLU A 211 0.21 -10.91 18.32
N ILE A 212 0.79 -11.56 17.31
CA ILE A 212 1.40 -10.89 16.17
C ILE A 212 0.44 -11.04 14.99
N LEU A 213 -0.21 -9.94 14.60
CA LEU A 213 -1.11 -9.83 13.44
C LEU A 213 -0.52 -8.94 12.34
N SER A 214 0.52 -8.20 12.66
CA SER A 214 1.34 -7.41 11.74
C SER A 214 2.25 -8.34 10.94
N SER A 215 2.22 -8.24 9.62
CA SER A 215 3.15 -8.96 8.77
C SER A 215 4.56 -8.39 8.92
N PRO A 216 5.62 -9.22 9.02
CA PRO A 216 6.98 -8.75 9.17
C PRO A 216 7.50 -8.06 7.90
N ALA A 217 8.41 -7.10 8.06
CA ALA A 217 9.18 -6.47 7.00
C ALA A 217 10.67 -6.70 7.23
N TYR A 218 11.45 -6.76 6.15
CA TYR A 218 12.89 -7.01 6.21
C TYR A 218 13.67 -5.80 5.68
N VAL A 219 14.72 -5.42 6.39
CA VAL A 219 15.65 -4.37 5.96
C VAL A 219 16.98 -4.48 6.68
N ASN A 220 18.09 -4.31 5.95
CA ASN A 220 19.44 -4.21 6.55
C ASN A 220 19.78 -5.32 7.56
N GLU A 221 19.60 -6.58 7.19
CA GLU A 221 19.84 -7.75 8.05
C GLU A 221 19.00 -7.75 9.34
N THR A 222 17.84 -7.07 9.30
CA THR A 222 16.88 -7.04 10.42
C THR A 222 15.46 -7.35 9.98
N VAL A 223 14.66 -7.86 10.92
CA VAL A 223 13.22 -8.11 10.76
C VAL A 223 12.45 -7.19 11.69
N ILE A 224 11.54 -6.40 11.11
CA ILE A 224 10.70 -5.44 11.84
C ILE A 224 9.25 -5.91 11.80
N PHE A 225 8.57 -5.94 12.94
CA PHE A 225 7.18 -6.34 13.07
C PHE A 225 6.55 -5.66 14.29
N ALA A 226 5.23 -5.72 14.41
CA ALA A 226 4.52 -5.22 15.58
C ALA A 226 3.62 -6.29 16.20
N SER A 227 3.20 -6.05 17.44
CA SER A 227 2.35 -6.94 18.22
C SER A 227 1.17 -6.20 18.84
N ASN A 228 0.11 -6.93 19.15
CA ASN A 228 -1.03 -6.45 19.91
C ASN A 228 -0.67 -6.01 21.35
N ASP A 229 0.56 -6.28 21.82
CA ASP A 229 1.09 -5.73 23.07
C ASP A 229 1.39 -4.21 22.99
N GLY A 230 1.19 -3.62 21.81
CA GLY A 230 1.39 -2.19 21.55
C GLY A 230 2.82 -1.81 21.19
N SER A 231 3.67 -2.75 20.90
CA SER A 231 5.07 -2.50 20.58
C SER A 231 5.41 -2.87 19.13
N ILE A 232 6.34 -2.10 18.56
CA ILE A 232 7.08 -2.46 17.36
C ILE A 232 8.46 -2.96 17.75
N TYR A 233 8.92 -3.99 17.08
CA TYR A 233 10.16 -4.71 17.35
C TYR A 233 11.05 -4.72 16.12
N CYS A 234 12.35 -4.63 16.34
CA CYS A 234 13.38 -4.88 15.34
C CYS A 234 14.34 -5.94 15.89
N LEU A 235 14.48 -7.03 15.16
CA LEU A 235 15.34 -8.16 15.54
C LEU A 235 16.43 -8.36 14.50
N ASN A 236 17.57 -8.87 14.92
CA ASN A 236 18.62 -9.32 14.03
C ASN A 236 18.18 -10.60 13.31
N GLU A 237 18.37 -10.67 11.99
CA GLU A 237 17.95 -11.81 11.17
C GLU A 237 18.65 -13.11 11.53
N SER A 238 19.93 -13.05 11.96
CA SER A 238 20.77 -14.23 12.15
C SER A 238 20.42 -15.05 13.39
N ASP A 239 19.96 -14.40 14.47
CA ASP A 239 19.76 -15.04 15.77
C ASP A 239 18.45 -14.67 16.48
N GLY A 240 17.70 -13.67 15.95
CA GLY A 240 16.46 -13.19 16.55
C GLY A 240 16.66 -12.32 17.78
N ASP A 241 17.89 -11.92 18.09
CA ASP A 241 18.14 -11.01 19.21
C ASP A 241 17.59 -9.61 18.93
N GLY A 242 17.04 -8.96 19.97
CA GLY A 242 16.46 -7.63 19.87
C GLY A 242 17.50 -6.55 19.56
N VAL A 243 17.32 -5.83 18.44
CA VAL A 243 18.10 -4.63 18.11
C VAL A 243 17.50 -3.42 18.82
N TRP A 244 16.21 -3.22 18.67
CA TRP A 244 15.44 -2.21 19.39
C TRP A 244 13.96 -2.61 19.52
N LYS A 245 13.29 -1.95 20.47
CA LYS A 245 11.85 -2.05 20.71
C LYS A 245 11.33 -0.68 21.06
N GLU A 246 10.18 -0.26 20.48
CA GLU A 246 9.47 0.97 20.84
C GLU A 246 8.03 0.65 21.25
N ASP A 247 7.55 1.27 22.33
CA ASP A 247 6.21 1.10 22.86
C ASP A 247 5.27 2.18 22.32
N LEU A 248 4.41 1.81 21.37
CA LEU A 248 3.39 2.67 20.75
C LEU A 248 2.11 2.80 21.59
N LYS A 249 2.06 2.16 22.77
CA LYS A 249 1.01 2.25 23.81
C LYS A 249 -0.29 1.53 23.49
N ASN A 250 -0.61 1.24 22.25
CA ASN A 250 -1.88 0.62 21.86
C ASN A 250 -1.66 -0.48 20.83
N LYS A 251 -2.65 -1.38 20.68
CA LYS A 251 -2.57 -2.49 19.72
C LYS A 251 -2.13 -2.04 18.34
N VAL A 252 -1.26 -2.83 17.72
CA VAL A 252 -0.74 -2.60 16.38
C VAL A 252 -1.04 -3.82 15.51
N ILE A 253 -1.93 -3.61 14.54
CA ILE A 253 -2.33 -4.63 13.56
C ILE A 253 -1.74 -4.30 12.19
N SER A 254 -1.55 -3.01 11.88
CA SER A 254 -0.94 -2.60 10.61
C SER A 254 0.48 -3.17 10.48
N SER A 255 0.89 -3.42 9.24
CA SER A 255 2.25 -3.88 8.97
C SER A 255 3.19 -2.70 8.77
N PRO A 256 4.47 -2.80 9.21
CA PRO A 256 5.44 -1.73 9.00
C PRO A 256 5.73 -1.54 7.52
N THR A 257 5.77 -0.28 7.08
CA THR A 257 6.22 0.11 5.75
C THR A 257 7.61 0.72 5.85
N ILE A 258 8.55 0.22 5.07
CA ILE A 258 9.96 0.60 5.13
C ILE A 258 10.30 1.58 4.01
N ASP A 259 10.97 2.68 4.37
CA ASP A 259 11.71 3.56 3.46
C ASP A 259 13.19 3.49 3.79
N GLU A 260 13.87 2.53 3.18
CA GLU A 260 15.29 2.28 3.42
C GLU A 260 16.15 3.51 3.05
N HIS A 261 15.79 4.21 1.97
CA HIS A 261 16.53 5.38 1.49
C HIS A 261 16.64 6.48 2.56
N ASP A 262 15.56 6.76 3.28
CA ASP A 262 15.49 7.80 4.30
C ASP A 262 15.57 7.26 5.74
N ASN A 263 15.82 5.96 5.88
CA ASN A 263 15.85 5.23 7.17
C ASN A 263 14.56 5.45 7.99
N ASN A 264 13.39 5.27 7.36
CA ASN A 264 12.09 5.43 7.99
C ASN A 264 11.33 4.11 8.06
N VAL A 265 10.65 3.90 9.19
CA VAL A 265 9.59 2.90 9.35
C VAL A 265 8.29 3.65 9.63
N PHE A 266 7.23 3.33 8.89
CA PHE A 266 5.91 3.89 9.09
C PHE A 266 4.95 2.82 9.58
N ILE A 267 4.12 3.15 10.58
CA ILE A 267 3.19 2.19 11.18
C ILE A 267 1.99 2.91 11.79
N GLY A 268 0.81 2.31 11.67
CA GLY A 268 -0.42 2.76 12.31
C GLY A 268 -0.77 1.94 13.54
N SER A 269 -1.53 2.49 14.48
CA SER A 269 -2.01 1.80 15.68
C SER A 269 -3.50 2.01 15.93
N ASP A 270 -4.09 1.16 16.79
CA ASP A 270 -5.54 1.16 17.11
C ASP A 270 -5.98 2.39 17.92
N ASP A 271 -5.08 3.23 18.40
CA ASP A 271 -5.41 4.53 19.02
C ASP A 271 -5.45 5.69 18.01
N GLY A 272 -5.25 5.40 16.73
CA GLY A 272 -5.29 6.38 15.65
C GLY A 272 -3.99 7.17 15.48
N ASN A 273 -2.89 6.70 16.05
CA ASN A 273 -1.58 7.29 15.78
C ASN A 273 -0.91 6.62 14.60
N PHE A 274 -0.48 7.41 13.63
CA PHE A 274 0.41 7.01 12.56
C PHE A 274 1.80 7.54 12.87
N THR A 275 2.78 6.65 12.98
CA THR A 275 4.09 6.96 13.55
C THR A 275 5.19 6.67 12.53
N CYS A 276 6.15 7.59 12.42
CA CYS A 276 7.41 7.40 11.71
C CYS A 276 8.54 7.22 12.73
N LEU A 277 9.28 6.12 12.57
CA LEU A 277 10.45 5.80 13.40
C LEU A 277 11.73 5.74 12.57
N ASP A 278 12.86 5.88 13.21
CA ASP A 278 14.16 5.61 12.59
C ASP A 278 14.44 4.11 12.57
N ILE A 279 14.77 3.53 11.41
CA ILE A 279 15.08 2.10 11.26
C ILE A 279 16.23 1.65 12.18
N ARG A 280 17.21 2.53 12.42
CA ARG A 280 18.47 2.18 13.07
C ARG A 280 18.36 1.98 14.59
N ASP A 281 17.47 2.72 15.24
CA ASP A 281 17.37 2.74 16.70
C ASP A 281 15.93 2.79 17.26
N GLY A 282 14.92 2.79 16.39
CA GLY A 282 13.51 2.82 16.79
C GLY A 282 13.02 4.16 17.32
N THR A 283 13.82 5.23 17.27
CA THR A 283 13.38 6.55 17.79
C THR A 283 12.26 7.13 16.94
N ILE A 284 11.20 7.64 17.60
CA ILE A 284 10.09 8.30 16.92
C ILE A 284 10.56 9.63 16.34
N LYS A 285 10.47 9.78 15.02
CA LYS A 285 10.77 11.02 14.28
C LYS A 285 9.60 11.99 14.33
N TRP A 286 8.40 11.47 14.11
CA TRP A 286 7.14 12.20 14.17
C TRP A 286 5.94 11.26 14.34
N GLY A 287 4.79 11.81 14.74
CA GLY A 287 3.51 11.12 14.83
C GLY A 287 2.38 12.02 14.35
N HIS A 288 1.36 11.42 13.75
CA HIS A 288 0.13 12.08 13.29
C HIS A 288 -1.08 11.34 13.85
N HIS A 289 -2.04 12.07 14.46
CA HIS A 289 -3.20 11.47 15.10
C HIS A 289 -4.47 11.67 14.27
N THR A 290 -5.10 10.58 13.83
CA THR A 290 -6.29 10.58 12.96
C THR A 290 -7.61 10.53 13.74
N GLY A 291 -7.57 10.10 14.99
CA GLY A 291 -8.74 9.98 15.87
C GLY A 291 -9.48 8.64 15.82
N ASP A 292 -9.09 7.70 14.96
CA ASP A 292 -9.62 6.34 14.89
C ASP A 292 -8.54 5.37 14.42
N LYS A 293 -8.78 4.06 14.53
CA LYS A 293 -7.83 2.97 14.23
C LYS A 293 -7.21 3.08 12.84
N ILE A 294 -5.93 2.77 12.75
CA ILE A 294 -5.17 2.65 11.52
C ILE A 294 -4.69 1.21 11.41
N GLN A 295 -5.37 0.41 10.56
CA GLN A 295 -5.09 -1.00 10.38
C GLN A 295 -4.50 -1.32 9.00
N SER A 296 -4.65 -0.39 8.05
CA SER A 296 -4.03 -0.50 6.73
C SER A 296 -2.51 -0.35 6.80
N THR A 297 -1.80 -1.06 5.93
CA THR A 297 -0.38 -0.83 5.66
C THR A 297 -0.23 0.38 4.75
N ALA A 298 0.76 1.23 4.99
CA ALA A 298 0.93 2.44 4.21
C ALA A 298 1.58 2.18 2.85
N ALA A 299 1.30 3.06 1.88
CA ALA A 299 1.99 3.14 0.60
C ALA A 299 2.84 4.40 0.52
N LEU A 300 4.01 4.29 -0.10
CA LEU A 300 4.96 5.40 -0.26
C LEU A 300 4.99 5.88 -1.71
N LYS A 301 5.14 7.19 -1.89
CA LYS A 301 5.42 7.81 -3.18
C LYS A 301 6.15 9.12 -2.98
N ASP A 302 7.32 9.28 -3.58
CA ASP A 302 8.15 10.48 -3.50
C ASP A 302 8.40 10.94 -2.03
N ASN A 303 7.82 12.08 -1.65
CA ASN A 303 7.85 12.62 -0.29
C ASN A 303 6.54 12.38 0.49
N MET A 304 5.67 11.51 -0.01
CA MET A 304 4.37 11.22 0.56
C MET A 304 4.28 9.80 1.13
N VAL A 305 3.47 9.64 2.17
CA VAL A 305 3.02 8.38 2.72
C VAL A 305 1.50 8.39 2.80
N ALA A 306 0.85 7.35 2.25
CA ALA A 306 -0.61 7.24 2.17
C ALA A 306 -1.11 6.02 2.95
N PHE A 307 -2.19 6.17 3.71
CA PHE A 307 -2.81 5.07 4.45
C PHE A 307 -4.31 5.30 4.67
N GLY A 308 -5.06 4.21 4.79
CA GLY A 308 -6.48 4.22 5.15
C GLY A 308 -6.69 4.26 6.66
N CYS A 309 -7.81 4.83 7.10
CA CYS A 309 -8.20 4.89 8.51
C CYS A 309 -9.66 4.42 8.68
N ASN A 310 -9.97 3.86 9.85
CA ASN A 310 -11.32 3.39 10.16
C ASN A 310 -12.35 4.52 10.29
N ASN A 311 -11.91 5.79 10.42
CA ASN A 311 -12.79 6.95 10.34
C ASN A 311 -13.31 7.25 8.92
N GLY A 312 -12.91 6.44 7.93
CA GLY A 312 -13.33 6.55 6.53
C GLY A 312 -12.55 7.57 5.70
N TYR A 313 -11.41 8.02 6.19
CA TYR A 313 -10.51 8.89 5.44
C TYR A 313 -9.28 8.12 4.95
N LEU A 314 -8.88 8.40 3.73
CA LEU A 314 -7.52 8.16 3.27
C LEU A 314 -6.69 9.40 3.61
N TYR A 315 -5.60 9.19 4.33
CA TYR A 315 -4.63 10.23 4.68
C TYR A 315 -3.43 10.15 3.76
N VAL A 316 -2.93 11.31 3.35
CA VAL A 316 -1.63 11.44 2.67
C VAL A 316 -0.83 12.50 3.39
N LEU A 317 0.29 12.08 3.97
CA LEU A 317 1.17 12.92 4.78
C LEU A 317 2.52 13.12 4.07
N ASN A 318 3.20 14.20 4.41
CA ASN A 318 4.61 14.37 4.09
C ASN A 318 5.43 13.37 4.92
N LYS A 319 6.15 12.45 4.28
CA LYS A 319 6.89 11.36 4.93
C LYS A 319 8.02 11.84 5.85
N TYR A 320 8.50 13.09 5.69
CA TYR A 320 9.58 13.66 6.50
C TYR A 320 9.09 14.39 7.74
N THR A 321 7.92 15.02 7.68
CA THR A 321 7.43 15.89 8.76
C THR A 321 6.17 15.38 9.45
N GLY A 322 5.42 14.46 8.83
CA GLY A 322 4.12 14.01 9.30
C GLY A 322 3.00 15.03 9.08
N ASP A 323 3.29 16.15 8.41
CA ASP A 323 2.28 17.14 8.08
C ASP A 323 1.33 16.59 7.03
N GLU A 324 0.04 16.91 7.19
CA GLU A 324 -0.99 16.52 6.23
C GLU A 324 -0.79 17.24 4.89
N VAL A 325 -0.63 16.46 3.82
CA VAL A 325 -0.61 16.98 2.45
C VAL A 325 -2.05 17.14 1.99
N PHE A 326 -2.86 16.10 2.14
CA PHE A 326 -4.31 16.14 1.97
C PHE A 326 -4.97 14.94 2.65
N THR A 327 -6.29 15.02 2.83
CA THR A 327 -7.15 13.89 3.17
C THR A 327 -8.22 13.72 2.09
N TYR A 328 -8.60 12.47 1.82
CA TYR A 328 -9.70 12.14 0.92
C TYR A 328 -10.76 11.35 1.66
N ASN A 329 -12.00 11.85 1.66
CA ASN A 329 -13.16 11.16 2.21
C ASN A 329 -14.09 10.76 1.08
N PRO A 330 -14.20 9.48 0.72
CA PRO A 330 -15.11 9.02 -0.31
C PRO A 330 -16.59 8.99 0.14
N GLY A 331 -16.82 9.04 1.45
CA GLY A 331 -18.14 8.98 2.05
C GLY A 331 -18.91 10.30 1.98
N THR A 332 -20.01 10.36 2.72
CA THR A 332 -20.78 11.58 2.96
C THR A 332 -20.60 12.02 4.40
N VAL A 333 -20.95 13.27 4.73
CA VAL A 333 -20.88 13.83 6.10
C VAL A 333 -21.61 12.97 7.15
N LEU A 334 -22.53 12.10 6.72
CA LEU A 334 -23.34 11.25 7.60
C LEU A 334 -23.01 9.77 7.55
N PHE A 335 -22.25 9.31 6.54
CA PHE A 335 -21.97 7.90 6.30
C PHE A 335 -20.54 7.75 5.80
N ASN A 336 -19.63 7.51 6.71
CA ASN A 336 -18.25 7.13 6.43
C ASN A 336 -18.11 5.61 6.60
N SER A 337 -17.39 4.98 5.70
CA SER A 337 -17.05 3.57 5.77
C SER A 337 -15.55 3.43 6.04
N ALA A 338 -15.17 2.51 6.91
CA ALA A 338 -13.76 2.31 7.24
C ALA A 338 -12.95 1.96 5.98
N ILE A 339 -11.72 2.47 5.92
CA ILE A 339 -10.74 2.11 4.88
C ILE A 339 -9.70 1.23 5.56
N THR A 340 -9.96 -0.08 5.55
CA THR A 340 -9.09 -1.10 6.13
C THR A 340 -8.15 -1.71 5.10
N SER A 341 -8.50 -1.65 3.81
CA SER A 341 -7.62 -2.07 2.73
C SER A 341 -6.36 -1.19 2.66
N SER A 342 -5.22 -1.81 2.40
CA SER A 342 -3.98 -1.04 2.19
C SER A 342 -3.97 -0.43 0.80
N PRO A 343 -3.69 0.88 0.68
CA PRO A 343 -3.63 1.54 -0.61
C PRO A 343 -2.45 1.01 -1.44
N VAL A 344 -2.63 0.97 -2.77
CA VAL A 344 -1.56 0.65 -3.71
C VAL A 344 -1.42 1.76 -4.73
N ILE A 345 -0.18 2.04 -5.15
CA ILE A 345 0.14 3.16 -6.03
C ILE A 345 0.75 2.65 -7.34
N ASN A 346 0.24 3.14 -8.47
CA ASN A 346 0.83 2.93 -9.79
C ASN A 346 0.93 4.27 -10.54
N GLY A 347 2.14 4.73 -10.78
CA GLY A 347 2.37 6.06 -11.33
C GLY A 347 1.78 7.14 -10.42
N ASN A 348 0.81 7.92 -10.92
CA ASN A 348 0.10 8.94 -10.16
C ASN A 348 -1.26 8.45 -9.60
N SER A 349 -1.64 7.21 -9.86
CA SER A 349 -2.91 6.67 -9.40
C SER A 349 -2.73 5.87 -8.11
N LEU A 350 -3.59 6.13 -7.14
CA LEU A 350 -3.69 5.41 -5.88
C LEU A 350 -5.04 4.68 -5.85
N PHE A 351 -5.00 3.39 -5.52
CA PHE A 351 -6.18 2.51 -5.48
C PHE A 351 -6.36 1.96 -4.08
N PHE A 352 -7.61 1.91 -3.60
CA PHE A 352 -7.97 1.33 -2.31
C PHE A 352 -9.44 0.92 -2.27
N GLY A 353 -9.79 0.05 -1.34
CA GLY A 353 -11.17 -0.36 -1.06
C GLY A 353 -11.66 0.15 0.28
N ASP A 354 -12.98 0.09 0.50
CA ASP A 354 -13.62 0.40 1.78
C ASP A 354 -14.60 -0.70 2.23
N ASP A 355 -15.01 -0.64 3.49
CA ASP A 355 -15.94 -1.59 4.10
C ASP A 355 -17.40 -1.45 3.57
N SER A 356 -17.70 -0.41 2.79
CA SER A 356 -18.99 -0.30 2.08
C SER A 356 -18.99 -1.03 0.74
N GLY A 357 -17.86 -1.61 0.36
CA GLY A 357 -17.71 -2.36 -0.88
C GLY A 357 -17.37 -1.50 -2.09
N HIS A 358 -16.81 -0.33 -1.90
CA HIS A 358 -16.34 0.49 -3.01
C HIS A 358 -14.82 0.39 -3.17
N VAL A 359 -14.39 0.45 -4.42
CA VAL A 359 -12.99 0.59 -4.84
C VAL A 359 -12.83 1.94 -5.51
N TYR A 360 -11.80 2.64 -5.13
CA TYR A 360 -11.52 4.01 -5.60
C TYR A 360 -10.20 4.06 -6.35
N SER A 361 -10.19 4.89 -7.39
CA SER A 361 -8.96 5.37 -8.00
C SER A 361 -8.89 6.88 -7.82
N ILE A 362 -7.83 7.36 -7.18
CA ILE A 362 -7.56 8.79 -7.06
C ILE A 362 -6.23 9.11 -7.73
N ASN A 363 -6.15 10.26 -8.41
CA ASN A 363 -4.89 10.76 -8.94
C ASN A 363 -4.21 11.62 -7.88
N ILE A 364 -2.94 11.32 -7.61
CA ILE A 364 -2.07 12.08 -6.72
C ILE A 364 -1.05 12.81 -7.60
N GLU A 365 -1.37 14.02 -8.04
CA GLU A 365 -0.42 14.86 -8.78
C GLU A 365 0.20 15.93 -7.88
N LYS A 366 1.50 16.21 -8.03
CA LYS A 366 2.23 17.18 -7.24
C LYS A 366 1.69 18.60 -7.37
N HIS A 367 1.15 19.18 -6.33
CA HIS A 367 0.90 20.60 -6.24
C HIS A 367 2.25 21.31 -6.04
N GLU A 368 2.82 21.91 -7.08
CA GLU A 368 3.69 23.05 -6.83
C GLU A 368 2.81 24.14 -6.20
N VAL A 369 2.84 24.24 -4.86
CA VAL A 369 2.41 25.48 -4.21
C VAL A 369 3.18 26.58 -4.95
N PRO A 370 2.51 27.52 -5.64
CA PRO A 370 3.21 28.62 -6.28
C PRO A 370 4.10 29.19 -5.18
N GLY A 371 5.41 29.01 -5.33
CA GLY A 371 6.34 29.43 -4.30
C GLY A 371 6.00 30.87 -3.99
N SER A 372 6.20 31.30 -2.75
CA SER A 372 5.94 32.67 -2.26
C SER A 372 6.41 33.74 -3.25
N THR A 373 7.40 33.43 -4.09
CA THR A 373 7.88 34.19 -5.23
C THR A 373 6.82 34.43 -6.32
N GLN A 374 6.00 33.43 -6.75
CA GLN A 374 4.97 33.66 -7.76
C GLN A 374 3.80 34.47 -7.20
N MET A 375 3.47 34.26 -5.94
CA MET A 375 2.47 35.08 -5.25
C MET A 375 2.97 36.55 -5.10
N PHE A 376 4.24 36.76 -4.81
CA PHE A 376 4.86 38.09 -4.81
C PHE A 376 4.90 38.73 -6.21
N TYR A 377 5.19 37.97 -7.28
CA TYR A 377 5.13 38.46 -8.64
C TYR A 377 3.70 38.83 -9.06
N SER A 378 2.71 38.00 -8.75
CA SER A 378 1.30 38.30 -9.04
C SER A 378 0.80 39.54 -8.29
N ILE A 379 1.17 39.70 -7.03
CA ILE A 379 0.85 40.92 -6.24
C ILE A 379 1.62 42.14 -6.79
N ALA A 380 2.88 42.01 -7.15
CA ALA A 380 3.69 43.08 -7.70
C ALA A 380 3.12 43.55 -9.08
N VAL A 381 2.73 42.62 -9.96
CA VAL A 381 2.07 42.94 -11.21
C VAL A 381 0.74 43.65 -10.99
N LEU A 382 -0.06 43.21 -10.04
CA LEU A 382 -1.34 43.84 -9.70
C LEU A 382 -1.13 45.28 -9.17
N ILE A 383 -0.13 45.49 -8.33
CA ILE A 383 0.24 46.83 -7.81
C ILE A 383 0.68 47.74 -8.95
N ILE A 384 1.51 47.24 -9.88
CA ILE A 384 1.98 48.00 -11.05
C ILE A 384 0.78 48.39 -11.93
N VAL A 385 -0.15 47.47 -12.20
CA VAL A 385 -1.37 47.77 -12.96
C VAL A 385 -2.20 48.86 -12.30
N ILE A 386 -2.39 48.78 -10.97
CA ILE A 386 -3.13 49.80 -10.20
C ILE A 386 -2.44 51.16 -10.28
N ILE A 387 -1.11 51.22 -10.16
CA ILE A 387 -0.35 52.46 -10.26
C ILE A 387 -0.49 53.07 -11.68
N VAL A 388 -0.36 52.23 -12.71
CA VAL A 388 -0.53 52.72 -14.11
C VAL A 388 -1.94 53.26 -14.34
N VAL A 389 -2.97 52.58 -13.87
CA VAL A 389 -4.35 53.06 -13.94
C VAL A 389 -4.52 54.39 -13.21
N LEU A 390 -3.97 54.54 -12.03
CA LEU A 390 -4.04 55.80 -11.24
C LEU A 390 -3.33 56.95 -11.95
N VAL A 391 -2.21 56.70 -12.57
CA VAL A 391 -1.42 57.70 -13.33
C VAL A 391 -2.19 58.15 -14.58
N VAL A 392 -2.81 57.17 -15.28
CA VAL A 392 -3.64 57.50 -16.46
C VAL A 392 -4.86 58.29 -16.07
N VAL A 393 -5.58 57.94 -15.00
CA VAL A 393 -6.75 58.65 -14.49
C VAL A 393 -6.37 60.11 -14.07
N ARG A 394 -5.22 60.29 -13.39
CA ARG A 394 -4.71 61.62 -13.03
C ARG A 394 -4.40 62.47 -14.28
N LYS A 395 -3.74 61.87 -15.30
CA LYS A 395 -3.46 62.59 -16.56
C LYS A 395 -4.73 63.00 -17.33
N VAL A 396 -5.75 62.17 -17.27
CA VAL A 396 -7.05 62.48 -17.92
C VAL A 396 -7.82 63.56 -17.17
N LYS A 397 -7.83 63.53 -15.80
CA LYS A 397 -8.44 64.56 -14.97
C LYS A 397 -7.72 65.90 -14.95
N GLY A 398 -6.42 65.94 -15.23
CA GLY A 398 -5.64 67.18 -15.27
C GLY A 398 -5.65 67.89 -16.63
N ARG A 399 -6.45 67.38 -17.60
CA ARG A 399 -6.66 68.01 -18.94
C ARG A 399 -8.05 68.59 -19.12
N LYS A 400 -8.76 68.88 -18.05
CA LYS A 400 -10.04 69.65 -18.03
C LYS A 400 -9.83 70.99 -17.34
#